data_ad293c7ba4a25476d56885c9169d387f
#
_entry.id   ad293c7ba4a25476d56885c9169d387f
#
_cell.length_a   1.000
_cell.length_b   1.000
_cell.length_c   1.000
_cell.angle_alpha   90.00
_cell.angle_beta   90.00
_cell.angle_gamma   90.00
#
_symmetry.space_group_name_H-M   'P 1'
#
loop_
_entity.id
_entity.type
_entity.pdbx_description
1 polymer ?
#
loop_
_entity_poly.entity_id
_entity_poly.type
_entity_poly.pdbx_seq_one_letter_code
_entity_poly.pdbx_strand_id
1 'polypeptide(L)'
;MIKAVVFDLDNTLYSYDANHAYGMEALEGYCRETFGITEEETQEYYRKAGYIMANRIGTDTAAIHSRMLRLQCMMELLEKPLFPHVQKMYHIYWDAFLQHIEPNPGVLDFLMELRKRKIRIGIGTDMTAYIQYKKLEAIGAEVYIDFMVTSEEAGVEKPHYHLFELCVEKAGVRAEECVFIGDNVKKDIEGAWESGLRGIWYTQEKEPTERRYFPTLRSFTEINVDDFLTQQ
;
A
#
# COMPACT_ATOMS: atom_id res chain seq x y z
N MET A 1 -1.90 -23.39 -14.03
CA MET A 1 -3.06 -23.13 -13.13
C MET A 1 -2.53 -22.32 -11.94
N ILE A 2 -3.18 -21.23 -11.60
CA ILE A 2 -2.81 -20.34 -10.50
C ILE A 2 -3.03 -21.04 -9.15
N LYS A 3 -2.06 -20.92 -8.24
CA LYS A 3 -2.08 -21.51 -6.89
C LYS A 3 -1.91 -20.43 -5.80
N ALA A 4 -1.39 -19.25 -6.17
CA ALA A 4 -1.26 -18.13 -5.26
C ALA A 4 -1.66 -16.81 -5.94
N VAL A 5 -2.25 -15.91 -5.16
CA VAL A 5 -2.53 -14.54 -5.56
C VAL A 5 -1.94 -13.62 -4.51
N VAL A 6 -1.08 -12.72 -4.93
CA VAL A 6 -0.45 -11.69 -4.11
C VAL A 6 -1.04 -10.35 -4.52
N PHE A 7 -1.42 -9.56 -3.55
CA PHE A 7 -1.96 -8.21 -3.77
C PHE A 7 -0.99 -7.16 -3.27
N ASP A 8 -0.86 -6.08 -4.02
CA ASP A 8 -0.51 -4.82 -3.39
C ASP A 8 -1.66 -4.36 -2.47
N LEU A 9 -1.38 -3.47 -1.53
CA LEU A 9 -2.37 -3.05 -0.54
C LEU A 9 -2.94 -1.67 -0.84
N ASP A 10 -2.06 -0.66 -0.90
CA ASP A 10 -2.42 0.76 -1.00
C ASP A 10 -2.92 1.11 -2.41
N ASN A 11 -4.11 1.68 -2.57
CA ASN A 11 -4.82 1.92 -3.83
C ASN A 11 -5.22 0.65 -4.63
N THR A 12 -4.97 -0.54 -4.07
CA THR A 12 -5.41 -1.81 -4.67
C THR A 12 -6.57 -2.43 -3.90
N LEU A 13 -6.39 -2.76 -2.62
CA LEU A 13 -7.47 -3.34 -1.80
C LEU A 13 -8.39 -2.28 -1.20
N TYR A 14 -7.94 -1.05 -1.09
CA TYR A 14 -8.69 0.12 -0.61
C TYR A 14 -8.10 1.40 -1.24
N SER A 15 -8.79 2.54 -1.09
CA SER A 15 -8.28 3.83 -1.58
C SER A 15 -7.37 4.49 -0.56
N TYR A 16 -6.04 4.44 -0.77
CA TYR A 16 -5.08 5.15 0.07
C TYR A 16 -5.27 6.66 0.02
N ASP A 17 -5.48 7.23 -1.18
CA ASP A 17 -5.55 8.67 -1.36
C ASP A 17 -6.74 9.30 -0.64
N ALA A 18 -7.90 8.64 -0.66
CA ALA A 18 -9.07 9.09 0.08
C ALA A 18 -8.82 9.10 1.60
N ASN A 19 -8.17 8.06 2.12
CA ASN A 19 -7.89 7.95 3.56
C ASN A 19 -6.74 8.86 4.01
N HIS A 20 -5.77 9.12 3.12
CA HIS A 20 -4.72 10.11 3.37
C HIS A 20 -5.30 11.51 3.60
N ALA A 21 -6.37 11.88 2.90
CA ALA A 21 -7.03 13.16 3.10
C ALA A 21 -7.57 13.32 4.54
N TYR A 22 -8.22 12.30 5.09
CA TYR A 22 -8.70 12.31 6.49
C TYR A 22 -7.53 12.43 7.49
N GLY A 23 -6.43 11.70 7.26
CA GLY A 23 -5.23 11.82 8.07
C GLY A 23 -4.63 13.21 8.03
N MET A 24 -4.61 13.85 6.86
CA MET A 24 -4.11 15.22 6.70
C MET A 24 -5.03 16.25 7.37
N GLU A 25 -6.35 16.16 7.19
CA GLU A 25 -7.32 17.03 7.85
C GLU A 25 -7.16 17.04 9.38
N ALA A 26 -7.02 15.84 9.97
CA ALA A 26 -6.79 15.71 11.40
C ALA A 26 -5.44 16.31 11.85
N LEU A 27 -4.39 16.15 11.05
CA LEU A 27 -3.07 16.75 11.29
C LEU A 27 -3.12 18.28 11.20
N GLU A 28 -3.80 18.82 10.20
CA GLU A 28 -4.02 20.26 9.98
C GLU A 28 -4.77 20.88 11.16
N GLY A 29 -5.83 20.22 11.63
CA GLY A 29 -6.55 20.63 12.84
C GLY A 29 -5.64 20.74 14.06
N TYR A 30 -4.82 19.71 14.30
CA TYR A 30 -3.85 19.72 15.40
C TYR A 30 -2.82 20.86 15.26
N CYS A 31 -2.28 21.07 14.07
CA CYS A 31 -1.29 22.11 13.80
C CYS A 31 -1.86 23.51 13.99
N ARG A 32 -3.09 23.73 13.54
CA ARG A 32 -3.80 24.99 13.73
C ARG A 32 -4.03 25.30 15.23
N GLU A 33 -4.53 24.33 15.99
CA GLU A 33 -4.82 24.53 17.41
C GLU A 33 -3.56 24.66 18.28
N THR A 34 -2.49 23.93 17.92
CA THR A 34 -1.30 23.84 18.78
C THR A 34 -0.23 24.86 18.40
N PHE A 35 -0.06 25.13 17.10
CA PHE A 35 1.04 25.97 16.60
C PHE A 35 0.56 27.24 15.92
N GLY A 36 -0.76 27.39 15.68
CA GLY A 36 -1.34 28.57 15.04
C GLY A 36 -0.99 28.70 13.55
N ILE A 37 -0.63 27.58 12.87
CA ILE A 37 -0.33 27.56 11.43
C ILE A 37 -1.56 27.12 10.65
N THR A 38 -1.70 27.63 9.42
CA THR A 38 -2.85 27.32 8.56
C THR A 38 -2.78 25.92 7.95
N GLU A 39 -3.85 25.49 7.31
CA GLU A 39 -3.92 24.23 6.57
C GLU A 39 -2.91 24.20 5.42
N GLU A 40 -2.83 25.30 4.63
CA GLU A 40 -1.88 25.43 3.53
C GLU A 40 -0.43 25.39 4.01
N GLU A 41 -0.11 26.08 5.13
CA GLU A 41 1.20 26.02 5.74
C GLU A 41 1.54 24.60 6.23
N THR A 42 0.57 23.91 6.84
CA THR A 42 0.75 22.53 7.31
C THR A 42 1.08 21.61 6.15
N GLN A 43 0.33 21.68 5.04
CA GLN A 43 0.58 20.89 3.83
C GLN A 43 1.96 21.22 3.23
N GLU A 44 2.34 22.49 3.20
CA GLU A 44 3.64 22.90 2.67
C GLU A 44 4.79 22.36 3.53
N TYR A 45 4.72 22.48 4.86
CA TYR A 45 5.73 21.94 5.77
C TYR A 45 5.80 20.41 5.70
N TYR A 46 4.66 19.74 5.63
CA TYR A 46 4.59 18.29 5.48
C TYR A 46 5.23 17.81 4.18
N ARG A 47 4.99 18.51 3.06
CA ARG A 47 5.62 18.24 1.76
C ARG A 47 7.12 18.48 1.81
N LYS A 48 7.58 19.64 2.32
CA LYS A 48 9.00 19.95 2.50
C LYS A 48 9.72 18.92 3.38
N ALA A 49 9.10 18.50 4.46
CA ALA A 49 9.62 17.44 5.34
C ALA A 49 9.85 16.12 4.58
N GLY A 50 8.95 15.76 3.65
CA GLY A 50 9.13 14.61 2.77
C GLY A 50 10.38 14.70 1.90
N TYR A 51 10.67 15.87 1.31
CA TYR A 51 11.89 16.09 0.52
C TYR A 51 13.16 16.01 1.37
N ILE A 52 13.14 16.60 2.57
CA ILE A 52 14.27 16.53 3.50
C ILE A 52 14.52 15.08 3.91
N MET A 53 13.47 14.35 4.24
CA MET A 53 13.57 12.94 4.59
C MET A 53 14.17 12.12 3.43
N ALA A 54 13.65 12.30 2.20
CA ALA A 54 14.17 11.62 1.01
C ALA A 54 15.66 11.91 0.77
N ASN A 55 16.10 13.14 0.97
CA ASN A 55 17.51 13.51 0.85
C ASN A 55 18.40 12.89 1.94
N ARG A 56 17.85 12.63 3.14
CA ARG A 56 18.60 12.02 4.26
C ARG A 56 18.75 10.51 4.14
N ILE A 57 17.70 9.82 3.70
CA ILE A 57 17.62 8.35 3.78
C ILE A 57 17.51 7.67 2.41
N GLY A 58 17.37 8.43 1.32
CA GLY A 58 17.09 7.89 -0.01
C GLY A 58 15.61 7.60 -0.22
N THR A 59 15.29 7.09 -1.42
CA THR A 59 13.91 6.78 -1.84
C THR A 59 13.63 5.29 -2.00
N ASP A 60 14.67 4.46 -1.95
CA ASP A 60 14.58 3.01 -2.15
C ASP A 60 14.69 2.28 -0.81
N THR A 61 13.82 2.64 0.11
CA THR A 61 13.77 2.07 1.46
C THR A 61 12.38 2.26 2.08
N ALA A 62 11.91 1.27 2.83
CA ALA A 62 10.64 1.36 3.56
C ALA A 62 10.54 2.57 4.49
N ALA A 63 11.67 3.06 4.99
CA ALA A 63 11.73 4.23 5.85
C ALA A 63 11.23 5.52 5.18
N ILE A 64 11.23 5.60 3.82
CA ILE A 64 10.66 6.76 3.09
C ILE A 64 9.15 6.94 3.36
N HIS A 65 8.48 5.88 3.72
CA HIS A 65 7.06 5.89 4.06
C HIS A 65 6.78 6.18 5.54
N SER A 66 7.82 6.33 6.37
CA SER A 66 7.66 6.57 7.81
C SER A 66 7.05 7.94 8.09
N ARG A 67 5.78 7.95 8.49
CA ARG A 67 5.11 9.18 8.94
C ARG A 67 5.78 9.77 10.18
N MET A 68 6.32 8.92 11.06
CA MET A 68 7.06 9.37 12.26
C MET A 68 8.27 10.23 11.87
N LEU A 69 9.11 9.74 10.95
CA LEU A 69 10.28 10.49 10.46
C LEU A 69 9.88 11.75 9.72
N ARG A 70 8.84 11.70 8.88
CA ARG A 70 8.34 12.89 8.18
C ARG A 70 7.85 13.96 9.16
N LEU A 71 7.10 13.57 10.18
CA LEU A 71 6.62 14.49 11.21
C LEU A 71 7.76 15.04 12.06
N GLN A 72 8.80 14.23 12.37
CA GLN A 72 10.01 14.73 12.99
C GLN A 72 10.68 15.81 12.13
N CYS A 73 10.90 15.57 10.85
CA CYS A 73 11.46 16.58 9.93
C CYS A 73 10.58 17.83 9.84
N MET A 74 9.26 17.68 9.89
CA MET A 74 8.32 18.79 9.91
C MET A 74 8.50 19.67 11.17
N MET A 75 8.63 19.05 12.33
CA MET A 75 8.85 19.76 13.59
C MET A 75 10.21 20.47 13.63
N GLU A 76 11.25 19.86 13.05
CA GLU A 76 12.56 20.48 12.88
C GLU A 76 12.46 21.74 11.99
N LEU A 77 11.70 21.70 10.88
CA LEU A 77 11.45 22.85 10.00
C LEU A 77 10.65 23.97 10.68
N LEU A 78 9.72 23.59 11.56
CA LEU A 78 8.90 24.54 12.32
C LEU A 78 9.64 25.14 13.52
N GLU A 79 10.87 24.65 13.81
CA GLU A 79 11.64 25.01 15.00
C GLU A 79 10.84 24.80 16.30
N LYS A 80 10.04 23.70 16.34
CA LYS A 80 9.19 23.32 17.49
C LYS A 80 9.75 22.10 18.21
N PRO A 81 9.44 21.93 19.50
CA PRO A 81 9.85 20.77 20.27
C PRO A 81 9.35 19.46 19.64
N LEU A 82 10.18 18.42 19.59
CA LEU A 82 9.77 17.10 19.09
C LEU A 82 8.76 16.43 20.01
N PHE A 83 8.96 16.57 21.32
CA PHE A 83 8.12 15.96 22.34
C PHE A 83 7.15 16.99 22.96
N PRO A 84 5.88 16.61 23.16
CA PRO A 84 5.25 15.31 22.86
C PRO A 84 4.68 15.23 21.42
N HIS A 85 4.97 16.20 20.55
CA HIS A 85 4.22 16.50 19.36
C HIS A 85 4.32 15.42 18.28
N VAL A 86 5.53 14.91 17.96
CA VAL A 86 5.74 13.96 16.84
C VAL A 86 4.89 12.70 17.01
N GLN A 87 4.92 12.09 18.20
CA GLN A 87 4.12 10.89 18.46
C GLN A 87 2.61 11.20 18.44
N LYS A 88 2.20 12.33 19.02
CA LYS A 88 0.79 12.73 19.03
C LYS A 88 0.26 12.97 17.62
N MET A 89 1.00 13.68 16.79
CA MET A 89 0.67 13.91 15.37
C MET A 89 0.62 12.59 14.58
N TYR A 90 1.54 11.66 14.86
CA TYR A 90 1.54 10.33 14.25
C TYR A 90 0.26 9.56 14.56
N HIS A 91 -0.17 9.54 15.82
CA HIS A 91 -1.42 8.87 16.21
C HIS A 91 -2.64 9.57 15.63
N ILE A 92 -2.73 10.90 15.73
CA ILE A 92 -3.83 11.68 15.16
C ILE A 92 -4.00 11.37 13.64
N TYR A 93 -2.90 11.36 12.90
CA TYR A 93 -2.93 11.05 11.47
C TYR A 93 -3.43 9.63 11.20
N TRP A 94 -2.82 8.62 11.86
CA TRP A 94 -3.17 7.23 11.58
C TRP A 94 -4.53 6.82 12.14
N ASP A 95 -4.94 7.35 13.28
CA ASP A 95 -6.26 7.08 13.86
C ASP A 95 -7.36 7.60 12.92
N ALA A 96 -7.23 8.84 12.41
CA ALA A 96 -8.18 9.38 11.44
C ALA A 96 -8.15 8.61 10.11
N PHE A 97 -6.98 8.23 9.61
CA PHE A 97 -6.82 7.42 8.41
C PHE A 97 -7.53 6.06 8.55
N LEU A 98 -7.26 5.31 9.63
CA LEU A 98 -7.76 3.96 9.84
C LEU A 98 -9.27 3.93 10.20
N GLN A 99 -9.78 5.00 10.80
CA GLN A 99 -11.20 5.08 11.13
C GLN A 99 -12.12 5.12 9.90
N HIS A 100 -11.62 5.60 8.77
CA HIS A 100 -12.41 5.78 7.55
C HIS A 100 -12.06 4.79 6.44
N ILE A 101 -11.11 3.87 6.70
CA ILE A 101 -10.67 2.92 5.70
C ILE A 101 -11.75 1.86 5.44
N GLU A 102 -12.09 1.70 4.16
CA GLU A 102 -13.02 0.67 3.71
C GLU A 102 -12.41 -0.11 2.54
N PRO A 103 -12.65 -1.42 2.43
CA PRO A 103 -12.18 -2.18 1.28
C PRO A 103 -12.87 -1.73 0.00
N ASN A 104 -12.16 -1.77 -1.12
CA ASN A 104 -12.77 -1.57 -2.43
C ASN A 104 -13.91 -2.59 -2.66
N PRO A 105 -14.97 -2.19 -3.39
CA PRO A 105 -16.13 -3.07 -3.63
C PRO A 105 -15.72 -4.43 -4.20
N GLY A 106 -16.20 -5.52 -3.57
CA GLY A 106 -15.95 -6.90 -3.99
C GLY A 106 -14.64 -7.52 -3.49
N VAL A 107 -13.76 -6.76 -2.84
CA VAL A 107 -12.46 -7.29 -2.34
C VAL A 107 -12.66 -8.45 -1.38
N LEU A 108 -13.47 -8.29 -0.33
CA LEU A 108 -13.66 -9.34 0.67
C LEU A 108 -14.32 -10.60 0.08
N ASP A 109 -15.28 -10.43 -0.83
CA ASP A 109 -15.92 -11.54 -1.53
C ASP A 109 -14.91 -12.28 -2.41
N PHE A 110 -14.04 -11.56 -3.12
CA PHE A 110 -13.00 -12.16 -3.95
C PHE A 110 -11.98 -12.94 -3.09
N LEU A 111 -11.51 -12.38 -1.98
CA LEU A 111 -10.61 -13.06 -1.06
C LEU A 111 -11.26 -14.33 -0.48
N MET A 112 -12.53 -14.25 -0.09
CA MET A 112 -13.30 -15.40 0.40
C MET A 112 -13.41 -16.52 -0.68
N GLU A 113 -13.67 -16.15 -1.93
CA GLU A 113 -13.77 -17.10 -3.03
C GLU A 113 -12.43 -17.77 -3.37
N LEU A 114 -11.31 -17.04 -3.28
CA LEU A 114 -9.97 -17.59 -3.39
C LEU A 114 -9.69 -18.60 -2.26
N ARG A 115 -10.05 -18.27 -1.02
CA ARG A 115 -9.92 -19.17 0.14
C ARG A 115 -10.70 -20.48 -0.04
N LYS A 116 -11.96 -20.42 -0.50
CA LYS A 116 -12.79 -21.61 -0.78
C LYS A 116 -12.10 -22.56 -1.77
N ARG A 117 -11.34 -22.01 -2.72
CA ARG A 117 -10.59 -22.77 -3.74
C ARG A 117 -9.18 -23.17 -3.29
N LYS A 118 -8.85 -22.89 -2.03
CA LYS A 118 -7.54 -23.20 -1.43
C LYS A 118 -6.37 -22.52 -2.14
N ILE A 119 -6.62 -21.35 -2.73
CA ILE A 119 -5.58 -20.48 -3.29
C ILE A 119 -4.88 -19.78 -2.14
N ARG A 120 -3.55 -19.77 -2.17
CA ARG A 120 -2.73 -19.03 -1.21
C ARG A 120 -2.88 -17.52 -1.46
N ILE A 121 -3.11 -16.76 -0.40
CA ILE A 121 -3.34 -15.32 -0.51
C ILE A 121 -2.25 -14.57 0.25
N GLY A 122 -1.53 -13.71 -0.46
CA GLY A 122 -0.45 -12.90 0.10
C GLY A 122 -0.63 -11.41 -0.14
N ILE A 123 0.11 -10.63 0.64
CA ILE A 123 0.30 -9.19 0.41
C ILE A 123 1.77 -8.93 0.08
N GLY A 124 2.03 -8.17 -1.00
CA GLY A 124 3.36 -7.70 -1.39
C GLY A 124 3.34 -6.18 -1.52
N THR A 125 3.83 -5.45 -0.53
CA THR A 125 3.56 -4.02 -0.39
C THR A 125 4.79 -3.22 0.02
N ASP A 126 4.92 -2.00 -0.52
CA ASP A 126 5.89 -1.03 -0.03
C ASP A 126 5.36 -0.45 1.28
N MET A 127 6.15 -0.37 2.31
CA MET A 127 5.91 0.31 3.58
C MET A 127 6.45 -0.48 4.79
N THR A 128 6.32 0.12 5.99
CA THR A 128 6.64 -0.55 7.25
C THR A 128 5.52 -1.52 7.65
N ALA A 129 5.90 -2.69 8.16
CA ALA A 129 4.99 -3.79 8.45
C ALA A 129 3.87 -3.41 9.45
N TYR A 130 4.20 -2.71 10.52
CA TYR A 130 3.25 -2.38 11.58
C TYR A 130 1.96 -1.73 11.05
N ILE A 131 2.11 -0.73 10.17
CA ILE A 131 0.93 -0.01 9.69
C ILE A 131 0.15 -0.81 8.64
N GLN A 132 0.84 -1.66 7.87
CA GLN A 132 0.17 -2.53 6.90
C GLN A 132 -0.71 -3.59 7.60
N TYR A 133 -0.25 -4.15 8.73
CA TYR A 133 -1.11 -4.99 9.58
C TYR A 133 -2.36 -4.24 10.05
N LYS A 134 -2.20 -2.99 10.53
CA LYS A 134 -3.33 -2.18 10.98
C LYS A 134 -4.35 -1.87 9.88
N LYS A 135 -3.88 -1.63 8.66
CA LYS A 135 -4.76 -1.43 7.49
C LYS A 135 -5.54 -2.69 7.14
N LEU A 136 -4.87 -3.86 7.13
CA LEU A 136 -5.54 -5.15 6.86
C LEU A 136 -6.60 -5.46 7.91
N GLU A 137 -6.31 -5.24 9.20
CA GLU A 137 -7.30 -5.35 10.29
C GLU A 137 -8.48 -4.39 10.07
N ALA A 138 -8.21 -3.14 9.71
CA ALA A 138 -9.25 -2.12 9.57
C ALA A 138 -10.20 -2.38 8.37
N ILE A 139 -9.70 -2.97 7.27
CA ILE A 139 -10.55 -3.37 6.13
C ILE A 139 -11.18 -4.75 6.29
N GLY A 140 -10.89 -5.49 7.38
CA GLY A 140 -11.43 -6.84 7.63
C GLY A 140 -10.86 -7.92 6.72
N ALA A 141 -9.68 -7.70 6.12
CA ALA A 141 -9.05 -8.65 5.20
C ALA A 141 -8.12 -9.66 5.91
N GLU A 142 -7.70 -9.39 7.15
CA GLU A 142 -6.69 -10.15 7.90
C GLU A 142 -6.98 -11.64 7.99
N VAL A 143 -8.27 -12.02 8.08
CA VAL A 143 -8.70 -13.42 8.20
C VAL A 143 -8.49 -14.25 6.92
N TYR A 144 -8.25 -13.58 5.80
CA TYR A 144 -8.04 -14.22 4.49
C TYR A 144 -6.56 -14.35 4.12
N ILE A 145 -5.67 -13.54 4.73
CA ILE A 145 -4.27 -13.43 4.32
C ILE A 145 -3.44 -14.55 4.94
N ASP A 146 -2.71 -15.29 4.11
CA ASP A 146 -1.79 -16.34 4.55
C ASP A 146 -0.40 -15.82 4.90
N PHE A 147 0.06 -14.76 4.20
CA PHE A 147 1.38 -14.17 4.40
C PHE A 147 1.44 -12.71 3.90
N MET A 148 2.40 -11.98 4.40
CA MET A 148 2.72 -10.63 3.93
C MET A 148 4.22 -10.49 3.73
N VAL A 149 4.62 -9.75 2.68
CA VAL A 149 5.96 -9.26 2.44
C VAL A 149 5.88 -7.74 2.32
N THR A 150 6.66 -7.05 3.13
CA THR A 150 6.76 -5.59 3.09
C THR A 150 8.14 -5.17 2.56
N SER A 151 8.28 -3.96 2.04
CA SER A 151 9.60 -3.42 1.72
C SER A 151 10.52 -3.30 2.94
N GLU A 152 9.95 -3.19 4.16
CA GLU A 152 10.71 -3.26 5.41
C GLU A 152 11.36 -4.63 5.60
N GLU A 153 10.65 -5.74 5.33
CA GLU A 153 11.19 -7.08 5.39
C GLU A 153 12.16 -7.38 4.25
N ALA A 154 11.80 -6.98 3.03
CA ALA A 154 12.60 -7.20 1.83
C ALA A 154 13.89 -6.36 1.81
N GLY A 155 13.94 -5.24 2.56
CA GLY A 155 15.03 -4.28 2.55
C GLY A 155 15.10 -3.43 1.26
N VAL A 156 14.12 -3.59 0.36
CA VAL A 156 14.03 -2.90 -0.94
C VAL A 156 12.57 -2.61 -1.29
N GLU A 157 12.36 -1.56 -2.09
CA GLU A 157 11.04 -1.19 -2.64
C GLU A 157 10.76 -1.95 -3.94
N LYS A 158 9.47 -2.14 -4.28
CA LYS A 158 9.06 -2.52 -5.64
C LYS A 158 9.54 -1.45 -6.64
N PRO A 159 9.99 -1.80 -7.84
CA PRO A 159 9.89 -3.10 -8.53
C PRO A 159 11.08 -4.06 -8.28
N HIS A 160 11.88 -3.87 -7.25
CA HIS A 160 13.04 -4.74 -7.03
C HIS A 160 12.62 -6.21 -6.89
N TYR A 161 13.24 -7.10 -7.67
CA TYR A 161 12.87 -8.52 -7.80
C TYR A 161 12.80 -9.27 -6.46
N HIS A 162 13.63 -8.91 -5.49
CA HIS A 162 13.73 -9.60 -4.20
C HIS A 162 12.42 -9.60 -3.40
N LEU A 163 11.61 -8.55 -3.49
CA LEU A 163 10.30 -8.51 -2.84
C LEU A 163 9.36 -9.58 -3.44
N PHE A 164 9.38 -9.73 -4.76
CA PHE A 164 8.55 -10.73 -5.47
C PHE A 164 9.05 -12.16 -5.22
N GLU A 165 10.37 -12.38 -5.16
CA GLU A 165 10.96 -13.68 -4.78
C GLU A 165 10.49 -14.11 -3.39
N LEU A 166 10.52 -13.21 -2.39
CA LEU A 166 10.00 -13.50 -1.05
C LEU A 166 8.50 -13.82 -1.06
N CYS A 167 7.72 -13.16 -1.91
CA CYS A 167 6.30 -13.49 -2.09
C CYS A 167 6.12 -14.92 -2.61
N VAL A 168 6.89 -15.32 -3.63
CA VAL A 168 6.86 -16.68 -4.21
C VAL A 168 7.32 -17.73 -3.19
N GLU A 169 8.40 -17.45 -2.46
CA GLU A 169 8.92 -18.31 -1.39
C GLU A 169 7.85 -18.57 -0.32
N LYS A 170 7.25 -17.50 0.23
CA LYS A 170 6.21 -17.61 1.26
C LYS A 170 4.92 -18.26 0.75
N ALA A 171 4.60 -18.05 -0.53
CA ALA A 171 3.48 -18.73 -1.18
C ALA A 171 3.73 -20.24 -1.31
N GLY A 172 4.98 -20.68 -1.41
CA GLY A 172 5.36 -22.09 -1.58
C GLY A 172 4.96 -22.66 -2.95
N VAL A 173 4.96 -21.81 -3.99
CA VAL A 173 4.57 -22.17 -5.36
C VAL A 173 5.68 -21.75 -6.34
N ARG A 174 5.56 -22.13 -7.62
CA ARG A 174 6.46 -21.61 -8.64
C ARG A 174 6.00 -20.21 -9.09
N ALA A 175 6.90 -19.36 -9.58
CA ALA A 175 6.58 -18.00 -9.97
C ALA A 175 5.44 -17.94 -11.02
N GLU A 176 5.46 -18.84 -12.01
CA GLU A 176 4.41 -18.94 -13.04
C GLU A 176 3.03 -19.42 -12.51
N GLU A 177 2.96 -19.91 -11.27
CA GLU A 177 1.73 -20.30 -10.59
C GLU A 177 1.21 -19.19 -9.66
N CYS A 178 1.91 -18.03 -9.62
CA CYS A 178 1.61 -16.88 -8.80
C CYS A 178 1.16 -15.69 -9.64
N VAL A 179 0.08 -15.05 -9.22
CA VAL A 179 -0.41 -13.79 -9.79
C VAL A 179 -0.12 -12.67 -8.80
N PHE A 180 0.34 -11.52 -9.30
CA PHE A 180 0.45 -10.28 -8.54
C PHE A 180 -0.57 -9.27 -9.07
N ILE A 181 -1.40 -8.71 -8.20
CA ILE A 181 -2.40 -7.69 -8.54
C ILE A 181 -2.02 -6.39 -7.85
N GLY A 182 -1.88 -5.30 -8.60
CA GLY A 182 -1.53 -3.99 -8.06
C GLY A 182 -1.93 -2.84 -8.97
N ASP A 183 -1.91 -1.60 -8.43
CA ASP A 183 -2.35 -0.39 -9.13
C ASP A 183 -1.23 0.30 -9.91
N ASN A 184 0.02 0.04 -9.59
CA ASN A 184 1.17 0.71 -10.20
C ASN A 184 1.83 -0.15 -11.28
N VAL A 185 1.68 0.27 -12.54
CA VAL A 185 2.23 -0.49 -13.69
C VAL A 185 3.72 -0.79 -13.52
N LYS A 186 4.52 0.22 -13.17
CA LYS A 186 5.97 0.04 -13.07
C LYS A 186 6.37 -0.79 -11.86
N LYS A 187 5.82 -0.46 -10.69
CA LYS A 187 6.19 -1.12 -9.42
C LYS A 187 5.66 -2.54 -9.34
N ASP A 188 4.37 -2.73 -9.67
CA ASP A 188 3.67 -3.99 -9.42
C ASP A 188 3.71 -4.92 -10.61
N ILE A 189 3.36 -4.40 -11.81
CA ILE A 189 3.12 -5.24 -12.98
C ILE A 189 4.42 -5.58 -13.69
N GLU A 190 5.24 -4.57 -14.01
CA GLU A 190 6.56 -4.79 -14.62
C GLU A 190 7.47 -5.57 -13.66
N GLY A 191 7.51 -5.19 -12.36
CA GLY A 191 8.29 -5.90 -11.35
C GLY A 191 7.89 -7.36 -11.18
N ALA A 192 6.59 -7.67 -11.17
CA ALA A 192 6.10 -9.04 -11.13
C ALA A 192 6.52 -9.83 -12.39
N TRP A 193 6.38 -9.25 -13.58
CA TRP A 193 6.77 -9.93 -14.82
C TRP A 193 8.27 -10.20 -14.91
N GLU A 194 9.09 -9.24 -14.55
CA GLU A 194 10.55 -9.40 -14.51
C GLU A 194 10.98 -10.48 -13.51
N SER A 195 10.14 -10.74 -12.50
CA SER A 195 10.34 -11.79 -11.48
C SER A 195 9.66 -13.12 -11.84
N GLY A 196 9.06 -13.23 -13.03
CA GLY A 196 8.43 -14.46 -13.54
C GLY A 196 7.01 -14.71 -13.03
N LEU A 197 6.41 -13.77 -12.30
CA LEU A 197 5.00 -13.83 -11.91
C LEU A 197 4.11 -13.27 -13.04
N ARG A 198 2.83 -13.56 -12.95
CA ARG A 198 1.83 -12.91 -13.78
C ARG A 198 1.35 -11.62 -13.10
N GLY A 199 1.58 -10.46 -13.74
CA GLY A 199 1.06 -9.17 -13.27
C GLY A 199 -0.34 -8.89 -13.81
N ILE A 200 -1.26 -8.40 -12.98
CA ILE A 200 -2.58 -7.91 -13.36
C ILE A 200 -2.75 -6.49 -12.81
N TRP A 201 -2.96 -5.55 -13.71
CA TRP A 201 -3.11 -4.14 -13.36
C TRP A 201 -4.52 -3.84 -12.86
N TYR A 202 -4.63 -3.48 -11.59
CA TYR A 202 -5.85 -2.94 -11.03
C TYR A 202 -5.96 -1.45 -11.35
N THR A 203 -7.01 -1.03 -12.06
CA THR A 203 -7.25 0.37 -12.38
C THR A 203 -8.73 0.67 -12.55
N GLN A 204 -9.16 1.80 -12.01
CA GLN A 204 -10.53 2.31 -12.18
C GLN A 204 -10.64 3.30 -13.36
N GLU A 205 -9.54 3.59 -14.05
CA GLU A 205 -9.54 4.45 -15.24
C GLU A 205 -10.30 3.80 -16.39
N LYS A 206 -11.21 4.58 -17.03
CA LYS A 206 -12.02 4.09 -18.17
C LYS A 206 -11.18 3.81 -19.41
N GLU A 207 -10.16 4.63 -19.66
CA GLU A 207 -9.21 4.47 -20.77
C GLU A 207 -7.79 4.69 -20.21
N PRO A 208 -7.04 3.62 -19.96
CA PRO A 208 -5.67 3.75 -19.51
C PRO A 208 -4.84 4.48 -20.55
N THR A 209 -4.16 5.55 -20.14
CA THR A 209 -3.27 6.33 -21.02
C THR A 209 -2.03 5.56 -21.45
N GLU A 210 -1.64 4.53 -20.73
CA GLU A 210 -0.56 3.63 -21.08
C GLU A 210 -1.05 2.51 -22.02
N ARG A 211 -0.66 2.58 -23.29
CA ARG A 211 -1.00 1.62 -24.35
C ARG A 211 -0.26 0.27 -24.24
N ARG A 212 0.13 -0.17 -23.04
CA ARG A 212 0.69 -1.50 -22.85
C ARG A 212 -0.43 -2.49 -22.59
N TYR A 213 -0.39 -3.63 -23.27
CA TYR A 213 -1.37 -4.72 -23.14
C TYR A 213 -1.14 -5.53 -21.87
N PHE A 214 -1.33 -4.89 -20.71
CA PHE A 214 -1.36 -5.61 -19.44
C PHE A 214 -2.75 -6.19 -19.19
N PRO A 215 -2.87 -7.43 -18.69
CA PRO A 215 -4.12 -7.90 -18.15
C PRO A 215 -4.63 -6.91 -17.10
N THR A 216 -5.87 -6.45 -17.26
CA THR A 216 -6.43 -5.37 -16.44
C THR A 216 -7.62 -5.87 -15.66
N LEU A 217 -7.68 -5.50 -14.37
CA LEU A 217 -8.81 -5.67 -13.48
C LEU A 217 -9.39 -4.30 -13.15
N ARG A 218 -10.67 -4.07 -13.40
CA ARG A 218 -11.34 -2.79 -13.14
C ARG A 218 -12.17 -2.79 -11.86
N SER A 219 -12.67 -3.95 -11.47
CA SER A 219 -13.48 -4.12 -10.28
C SER A 219 -13.40 -5.55 -9.78
N PHE A 220 -13.32 -5.73 -8.48
CA PHE A 220 -13.37 -7.07 -7.87
C PHE A 220 -14.78 -7.67 -7.89
N THR A 221 -15.83 -6.87 -8.12
CA THR A 221 -17.22 -7.36 -8.21
C THR A 221 -17.51 -8.08 -9.52
N GLU A 222 -16.70 -7.89 -10.55
CA GLU A 222 -16.93 -8.43 -11.90
C GLU A 222 -16.10 -9.68 -12.19
N ILE A 223 -15.31 -10.17 -11.22
CA ILE A 223 -14.41 -11.31 -11.43
C ILE A 223 -15.19 -12.62 -11.37
N ASN A 224 -15.20 -13.37 -12.48
CA ASN A 224 -15.43 -14.81 -12.41
C ASN A 224 -14.14 -15.49 -11.93
N VAL A 225 -14.13 -15.99 -10.71
CA VAL A 225 -12.91 -16.54 -10.09
C VAL A 225 -12.40 -17.79 -10.80
N ASP A 226 -13.29 -18.63 -11.36
CA ASP A 226 -12.88 -19.83 -12.06
C ASP A 226 -12.21 -19.50 -13.40
N ASP A 227 -12.75 -18.52 -14.13
CA ASP A 227 -12.12 -17.99 -15.35
C ASP A 227 -10.77 -17.32 -15.04
N PHE A 228 -10.72 -16.53 -13.96
CA PHE A 228 -9.50 -15.87 -13.49
C PHE A 228 -8.36 -16.88 -13.20
N LEU A 229 -8.67 -17.98 -12.52
CA LEU A 229 -7.68 -19.01 -12.14
C LEU A 229 -7.22 -19.87 -13.33
N THR A 230 -8.02 -19.96 -14.39
CA THR A 230 -7.75 -20.80 -15.57
C THR A 230 -7.13 -20.04 -16.73
N GLN A 231 -7.20 -18.70 -16.75
CA GLN A 231 -6.56 -17.89 -17.79
C GLN A 231 -5.05 -18.15 -17.78
N GLN A 232 -4.52 -18.64 -18.91
CA GLN A 232 -3.08 -18.86 -19.17
C GLN A 232 -2.43 -17.59 -19.73
#